data_34bc5a58c17d724dbb53ef9882ebbae6
#
_entry.id   34bc5a58c17d724dbb53ef9882ebbae6
#
_cell.length_a   1.000
_cell.length_b   1.000
_cell.length_c   1.000
_cell.angle_alpha   90.00
_cell.angle_beta   90.00
_cell.angle_gamma   90.00
#
_symmetry.space_group_name_H-M   'P 1'
#
loop_
_entity.id
_entity.type
_entity.pdbx_description
1 polymer ?
#
loop_
_entity_poly.entity_id
_entity_poly.type
_entity_poly.pdbx_seq_one_letter_code
_entity_poly.pdbx_strand_id
1 'polypeptide(L)'
;MQAYINRGDVLLKMNRTEEALAVYKSALNYDATNHDIHYNLGVVALEQGRPDQGLQYLNRALELDPQHKEALLNSAIVIQELGLPHLHQLAHGRLLQLKDLAPENERVFFNLGMLTMDDGNLEEAEGWFKKAIILKKDFRSALFNLALLLADQDRPLEAVAPLQQLLEHHPDHVKGLILLGDIYTNHIRDLDFAESCYFRILESEPGHVQARHNLCVVWVEKGQLEAAQTCLEVICLLLFSILS
;
A
#
# COMPACT_ATOMS: atom_id res chain seq x y z
N MET A 1 1.93 35.55 5.99
CA MET A 1 2.43 34.27 5.52
C MET A 1 1.47 33.13 5.89
N GLN A 2 1.27 32.85 7.16
CA GLN A 2 0.42 31.73 7.64
C GLN A 2 -1.00 31.70 7.02
N ALA A 3 -1.60 32.84 6.75
CA ALA A 3 -2.91 32.90 6.11
C ALA A 3 -2.93 32.32 4.67
N TYR A 4 -1.83 32.45 3.91
CA TYR A 4 -1.71 31.84 2.58
C TYR A 4 -1.55 30.33 2.71
N ILE A 5 -0.73 29.84 3.63
CA ILE A 5 -0.56 28.41 3.89
C ILE A 5 -1.90 27.79 4.27
N ASN A 6 -2.58 28.32 5.30
CA ASN A 6 -3.87 27.81 5.76
C ASN A 6 -4.93 27.84 4.64
N ARG A 7 -4.94 28.89 3.81
CA ARG A 7 -5.86 28.95 2.64
C ARG A 7 -5.57 27.86 1.63
N GLY A 8 -4.30 27.63 1.32
CA GLY A 8 -3.87 26.57 0.41
C GLY A 8 -4.26 25.18 0.94
N ASP A 9 -4.03 24.92 2.24
CA ASP A 9 -4.40 23.66 2.92
C ASP A 9 -5.92 23.40 2.86
N VAL A 10 -6.73 24.43 3.06
CA VAL A 10 -8.20 24.31 2.93
C VAL A 10 -8.59 23.98 1.48
N LEU A 11 -7.96 24.63 0.51
CA LEU A 11 -8.23 24.36 -0.91
C LEU A 11 -7.85 22.94 -1.31
N LEU A 12 -6.74 22.40 -0.81
CA LEU A 12 -6.36 20.99 -1.00
C LEU A 12 -7.42 20.05 -0.42
N LYS A 13 -7.85 20.28 0.83
CA LYS A 13 -8.93 19.47 1.44
C LYS A 13 -10.26 19.53 0.67
N MET A 14 -10.48 20.60 -0.10
CA MET A 14 -11.64 20.76 -0.99
C MET A 14 -11.40 20.17 -2.39
N ASN A 15 -10.26 19.50 -2.63
CA ASN A 15 -9.82 18.97 -3.93
C ASN A 15 -9.70 20.06 -5.03
N ARG A 16 -9.39 21.31 -4.63
CA ARG A 16 -9.19 22.48 -5.50
C ARG A 16 -7.70 22.72 -5.70
N THR A 17 -7.02 21.75 -6.28
CA THR A 17 -5.54 21.68 -6.36
C THR A 17 -4.93 22.83 -7.17
N GLU A 18 -5.57 23.26 -8.27
CA GLU A 18 -5.07 24.38 -9.08
C GLU A 18 -5.11 25.72 -8.33
N GLU A 19 -6.15 25.95 -7.53
CA GLU A 19 -6.24 27.16 -6.73
C GLU A 19 -5.27 27.14 -5.55
N ALA A 20 -5.07 25.97 -4.93
CA ALA A 20 -4.05 25.78 -3.91
C ALA A 20 -2.66 26.10 -4.48
N LEU A 21 -2.34 25.59 -5.68
CA LEU A 21 -1.10 25.88 -6.37
C LEU A 21 -0.87 27.39 -6.57
N ALA A 22 -1.89 28.11 -7.02
CA ALA A 22 -1.82 29.56 -7.23
C ALA A 22 -1.57 30.31 -5.91
N VAL A 23 -2.21 29.87 -4.82
CA VAL A 23 -2.05 30.45 -3.49
C VAL A 23 -0.64 30.22 -2.96
N TYR A 24 -0.10 28.99 -3.04
CA TYR A 24 1.27 28.69 -2.57
C TYR A 24 2.33 29.38 -3.43
N LYS A 25 2.15 29.47 -4.77
CA LYS A 25 3.05 30.25 -5.63
C LYS A 25 3.03 31.74 -5.27
N SER A 26 1.86 32.28 -4.93
CA SER A 26 1.78 33.66 -4.45
C SER A 26 2.49 33.84 -3.10
N ALA A 27 2.45 32.83 -2.21
CA ALA A 27 3.14 32.84 -0.94
C ALA A 27 4.67 32.89 -1.10
N LEU A 28 5.24 32.21 -2.11
CA LEU A 28 6.67 32.24 -2.43
C LEU A 28 7.18 33.65 -2.75
N ASN A 29 6.34 34.54 -3.30
CA ASN A 29 6.71 35.92 -3.58
C ASN A 29 6.97 36.73 -2.30
N TYR A 30 6.42 36.28 -1.16
CA TYR A 30 6.61 36.94 0.13
C TYR A 30 7.73 36.28 0.95
N ASP A 31 7.91 34.95 0.82
CA ASP A 31 8.94 34.19 1.51
C ASP A 31 9.35 32.96 0.68
N ALA A 32 10.41 33.12 -0.10
CA ALA A 32 10.95 32.05 -0.95
C ALA A 32 11.74 31.00 -0.15
N THR A 33 12.03 31.26 1.13
CA THR A 33 12.84 30.40 2.00
C THR A 33 11.99 29.58 2.98
N ASN A 34 10.68 29.67 2.91
CA ASN A 34 9.80 28.92 3.78
C ASN A 34 9.67 27.47 3.29
N HIS A 35 10.15 26.52 4.10
CA HIS A 35 10.15 25.10 3.79
C HIS A 35 8.74 24.51 3.66
N ASP A 36 7.75 24.98 4.46
CA ASP A 36 6.36 24.49 4.39
C ASP A 36 5.69 24.82 3.06
N ILE A 37 6.00 26.00 2.47
CA ILE A 37 5.46 26.35 1.15
C ILE A 37 6.01 25.42 0.08
N HIS A 38 7.30 25.12 0.12
CA HIS A 38 7.90 24.17 -0.81
C HIS A 38 7.37 22.76 -0.61
N TYR A 39 7.22 22.32 0.64
CA TYR A 39 6.56 21.04 0.95
C TYR A 39 5.15 20.96 0.36
N ASN A 40 4.31 21.97 0.61
CA ASN A 40 2.93 22.02 0.13
C ASN A 40 2.85 22.09 -1.41
N LEU A 41 3.75 22.80 -2.07
CA LEU A 41 3.86 22.75 -3.55
C LEU A 41 4.24 21.36 -4.04
N GLY A 42 5.09 20.65 -3.30
CA GLY A 42 5.41 19.25 -3.57
C GLY A 42 4.16 18.37 -3.51
N VAL A 43 3.39 18.46 -2.43
CA VAL A 43 2.13 17.71 -2.26
C VAL A 43 1.15 18.00 -3.40
N VAL A 44 0.93 19.28 -3.76
CA VAL A 44 0.07 19.65 -4.90
C VAL A 44 0.54 19.01 -6.20
N ALA A 45 1.85 19.04 -6.46
CA ALA A 45 2.39 18.45 -7.68
C ALA A 45 2.17 16.91 -7.74
N LEU A 46 2.29 16.23 -6.60
CA LEU A 46 2.01 14.79 -6.48
C LEU A 46 0.53 14.49 -6.75
N GLU A 47 -0.39 15.24 -6.15
CA GLU A 47 -1.84 15.09 -6.38
C GLU A 47 -2.24 15.35 -7.84
N GLN A 48 -1.48 16.18 -8.55
CA GLN A 48 -1.66 16.43 -9.98
C GLN A 48 -0.99 15.37 -10.89
N GLY A 49 -0.43 14.29 -10.33
CA GLY A 49 0.27 13.25 -11.07
C GLY A 49 1.58 13.72 -11.69
N ARG A 50 2.27 14.68 -11.05
CA ARG A 50 3.58 15.23 -11.48
C ARG A 50 4.67 14.89 -10.46
N PRO A 51 5.04 13.60 -10.30
CA PRO A 51 5.93 13.16 -9.23
C PRO A 51 7.35 13.74 -9.32
N ASP A 52 7.90 13.92 -10.53
CA ASP A 52 9.22 14.55 -10.70
C ASP A 52 9.25 15.98 -10.16
N GLN A 53 8.21 16.76 -10.45
CA GLN A 53 8.07 18.13 -9.94
C GLN A 53 7.82 18.11 -8.43
N GLY A 54 7.02 17.17 -7.94
CA GLY A 54 6.79 16.94 -6.52
C GLY A 54 8.11 16.70 -5.78
N LEU A 55 8.95 15.79 -6.29
CA LEU A 55 10.24 15.48 -5.73
C LEU A 55 11.19 16.70 -5.70
N GLN A 56 11.19 17.53 -6.75
CA GLN A 56 11.99 18.76 -6.76
C GLN A 56 11.59 19.73 -5.64
N TYR A 57 10.28 19.94 -5.44
CA TYR A 57 9.80 20.79 -4.36
C TYR A 57 10.08 20.19 -2.97
N LEU A 58 9.90 18.88 -2.80
CA LEU A 58 10.23 18.19 -1.55
C LEU A 58 11.74 18.27 -1.23
N ASN A 59 12.60 18.12 -2.23
CA ASN A 59 14.03 18.31 -2.07
C ASN A 59 14.36 19.76 -1.64
N ARG A 60 13.69 20.75 -2.24
CA ARG A 60 13.88 22.13 -1.83
C ARG A 60 13.43 22.39 -0.40
N ALA A 61 12.34 21.79 0.05
CA ALA A 61 11.91 21.85 1.44
C ALA A 61 12.99 21.29 2.38
N LEU A 62 13.61 20.15 2.02
CA LEU A 62 14.66 19.49 2.80
C LEU A 62 16.00 20.24 2.77
N GLU A 63 16.30 21.01 1.72
CA GLU A 63 17.45 21.93 1.71
C GLU A 63 17.27 23.08 2.70
N LEU A 64 16.04 23.53 2.92
CA LEU A 64 15.69 24.62 3.83
C LEU A 64 15.52 24.13 5.28
N ASP A 65 14.87 22.98 5.45
CA ASP A 65 14.74 22.28 6.74
C ASP A 65 15.03 20.77 6.55
N PRO A 66 16.29 20.34 6.83
CA PRO A 66 16.67 18.93 6.72
C PRO A 66 15.94 17.97 7.66
N GLN A 67 15.23 18.48 8.67
CA GLN A 67 14.46 17.66 9.63
C GLN A 67 12.96 17.69 9.38
N HIS A 68 12.50 18.25 8.27
CA HIS A 68 11.07 18.27 7.91
C HIS A 68 10.54 16.86 7.69
N LYS A 69 9.84 16.33 8.69
CA LYS A 69 9.44 14.91 8.78
C LYS A 69 8.58 14.46 7.59
N GLU A 70 7.58 15.25 7.23
CA GLU A 70 6.66 14.94 6.14
C GLU A 70 7.38 14.98 4.78
N ALA A 71 8.34 15.90 4.58
CA ALA A 71 9.12 15.97 3.35
C ALA A 71 10.10 14.79 3.23
N LEU A 72 10.71 14.36 4.35
CA LEU A 72 11.54 13.14 4.39
C LEU A 72 10.72 11.91 3.96
N LEU A 73 9.54 11.72 4.55
CA LEU A 73 8.67 10.58 4.24
C LEU A 73 8.19 10.62 2.80
N ASN A 74 7.56 11.72 2.38
CA ASN A 74 6.95 11.80 1.06
C ASN A 74 7.98 11.71 -0.07
N SER A 75 9.16 12.32 0.11
CA SER A 75 10.21 12.22 -0.91
C SER A 75 10.79 10.81 -1.03
N ALA A 76 10.90 10.05 0.07
CA ALA A 76 11.33 8.66 0.02
C ALA A 76 10.28 7.78 -0.70
N ILE A 77 8.98 7.98 -0.42
CA ILE A 77 7.89 7.28 -1.11
C ILE A 77 7.92 7.58 -2.61
N VAL A 78 8.04 8.85 -2.99
CA VAL A 78 8.07 9.24 -4.42
C VAL A 78 9.26 8.63 -5.15
N ILE A 79 10.44 8.59 -4.53
CA ILE A 79 11.62 7.95 -5.13
C ILE A 79 11.37 6.47 -5.39
N GLN A 80 10.73 5.77 -4.44
CA GLN A 80 10.37 4.37 -4.59
C GLN A 80 9.34 4.16 -5.71
N GLU A 81 8.25 4.94 -5.72
CA GLU A 81 7.20 4.85 -6.73
C GLU A 81 7.71 5.14 -8.16
N LEU A 82 8.66 6.05 -8.31
CA LEU A 82 9.32 6.34 -9.59
C LEU A 82 10.27 5.22 -10.04
N GLY A 83 10.59 4.26 -9.18
CA GLY A 83 11.49 3.17 -9.49
C GLY A 83 12.88 3.66 -9.94
N LEU A 84 13.46 4.65 -9.22
CA LEU A 84 14.73 5.28 -9.53
C LEU A 84 15.89 4.62 -8.74
N PRO A 85 16.56 3.57 -9.25
CA PRO A 85 17.54 2.81 -8.49
C PRO A 85 18.70 3.65 -7.97
N HIS A 86 19.13 4.66 -8.73
CA HIS A 86 20.21 5.58 -8.33
C HIS A 86 19.85 6.48 -7.14
N LEU A 87 18.57 6.60 -6.78
CA LEU A 87 18.08 7.35 -5.62
C LEU A 87 17.66 6.45 -4.45
N HIS A 88 17.71 5.11 -4.58
CA HIS A 88 17.33 4.18 -3.50
C HIS A 88 18.10 4.46 -2.21
N GLN A 89 19.42 4.67 -2.28
CA GLN A 89 20.23 5.01 -1.10
C GLN A 89 19.80 6.33 -0.45
N LEU A 90 19.37 7.31 -1.26
CA LEU A 90 18.86 8.58 -0.75
C LEU A 90 17.52 8.38 -0.02
N ALA A 91 16.59 7.60 -0.59
CA ALA A 91 15.33 7.27 0.05
C ALA A 91 15.55 6.53 1.38
N HIS A 92 16.44 5.53 1.37
CA HIS A 92 16.81 4.78 2.58
C HIS A 92 17.41 5.67 3.67
N GLY A 93 18.34 6.55 3.31
CA GLY A 93 18.93 7.53 4.25
C GLY A 93 17.88 8.45 4.85
N ARG A 94 16.91 8.94 4.06
CA ARG A 94 15.80 9.79 4.54
C ARG A 94 14.89 9.04 5.52
N LEU A 95 14.55 7.79 5.23
CA LEU A 95 13.73 6.98 6.12
C LEU A 95 14.47 6.61 7.41
N LEU A 96 15.77 6.34 7.37
CA LEU A 96 16.57 6.11 8.57
C LEU A 96 16.65 7.36 9.44
N GLN A 97 16.88 8.53 8.84
CA GLN A 97 16.85 9.80 9.56
C GLN A 97 15.48 10.03 10.20
N LEU A 98 14.40 9.77 9.46
CA LEU A 98 13.04 9.93 9.97
C LEU A 98 12.71 8.93 11.07
N LYS A 99 13.22 7.69 11.01
CA LYS A 99 13.10 6.70 12.09
C LYS A 99 13.62 7.23 13.43
N ASP A 100 14.73 7.99 13.40
CA ASP A 100 15.31 8.57 14.61
C ASP A 100 14.54 9.82 15.10
N LEU A 101 13.92 10.56 14.17
CA LEU A 101 13.08 11.74 14.47
C LEU A 101 11.65 11.42 14.88
N ALA A 102 11.12 10.26 14.48
CA ALA A 102 9.75 9.84 14.70
C ALA A 102 9.65 8.31 14.88
N PRO A 103 10.23 7.76 15.96
CA PRO A 103 10.32 6.31 16.20
C PRO A 103 8.96 5.63 16.44
N GLU A 104 7.91 6.39 16.65
CA GLU A 104 6.52 5.93 16.82
C GLU A 104 5.70 5.92 15.52
N ASN A 105 6.27 6.42 14.40
CA ASN A 105 5.55 6.49 13.14
C ASN A 105 5.64 5.17 12.38
N GLU A 106 4.55 4.40 12.38
CA GLU A 106 4.44 3.10 11.72
C GLU A 106 4.71 3.14 10.22
N ARG A 107 4.42 4.27 9.57
CA ARG A 107 4.63 4.43 8.11
C ARG A 107 6.12 4.43 7.74
N VAL A 108 6.97 4.90 8.63
CA VAL A 108 8.43 4.90 8.41
C VAL A 108 8.93 3.47 8.29
N PHE A 109 8.54 2.61 9.23
CA PHE A 109 8.95 1.20 9.24
C PHE A 109 8.34 0.42 8.08
N PHE A 110 7.10 0.72 7.71
CA PHE A 110 6.47 0.13 6.52
C PHE A 110 7.26 0.49 5.24
N ASN A 111 7.61 1.77 5.04
CA ASN A 111 8.35 2.18 3.85
C ASN A 111 9.80 1.71 3.86
N LEU A 112 10.45 1.57 5.03
CA LEU A 112 11.73 0.86 5.14
C LEU A 112 11.60 -0.59 4.69
N GLY A 113 10.54 -1.29 5.14
CA GLY A 113 10.26 -2.66 4.73
C GLY A 113 10.05 -2.80 3.22
N MET A 114 9.28 -1.89 2.61
CA MET A 114 9.07 -1.87 1.17
C MET A 114 10.38 -1.66 0.40
N LEU A 115 11.17 -0.68 0.81
CA LEU A 115 12.42 -0.35 0.14
C LEU A 115 13.45 -1.47 0.26
N THR A 116 13.60 -2.07 1.46
CA THR A 116 14.51 -3.21 1.66
C THR A 116 14.04 -4.47 0.95
N MET A 117 12.73 -4.66 0.76
CA MET A 117 12.15 -5.73 -0.04
C MET A 117 12.49 -5.55 -1.52
N ASP A 118 12.39 -4.33 -2.05
CA ASP A 118 12.78 -3.99 -3.44
C ASP A 118 14.29 -4.23 -3.69
N ASP A 119 15.12 -4.02 -2.65
CA ASP A 119 16.56 -4.34 -2.68
C ASP A 119 16.87 -5.83 -2.52
N GLY A 120 15.86 -6.68 -2.33
CA GLY A 120 16.00 -8.13 -2.13
C GLY A 120 16.42 -8.55 -0.72
N ASN A 121 16.48 -7.63 0.25
CA ASN A 121 16.83 -7.91 1.65
C ASN A 121 15.59 -8.36 2.44
N LEU A 122 15.08 -9.56 2.11
CA LEU A 122 13.77 -10.03 2.58
C LEU A 122 13.71 -10.23 4.09
N GLU A 123 14.80 -10.64 4.75
CA GLU A 123 14.87 -10.82 6.21
C GLU A 123 14.76 -9.47 6.94
N GLU A 124 15.45 -8.46 6.45
CA GLU A 124 15.37 -7.11 7.01
C GLU A 124 13.99 -6.49 6.76
N ALA A 125 13.40 -6.68 5.58
CA ALA A 125 12.05 -6.23 5.25
C ALA A 125 11.00 -6.84 6.19
N GLU A 126 11.11 -8.15 6.48
CA GLU A 126 10.25 -8.83 7.48
C GLU A 126 10.33 -8.15 8.85
N GLY A 127 11.55 -7.82 9.29
CA GLY A 127 11.79 -7.11 10.56
C GLY A 127 11.10 -5.74 10.60
N TRP A 128 11.19 -4.98 9.52
CA TRP A 128 10.56 -3.66 9.41
C TRP A 128 9.03 -3.73 9.37
N PHE A 129 8.44 -4.68 8.61
CA PHE A 129 6.98 -4.87 8.61
C PHE A 129 6.46 -5.28 9.98
N LYS A 130 7.13 -6.19 10.67
CA LYS A 130 6.79 -6.58 12.05
C LYS A 130 6.82 -5.37 12.99
N LYS A 131 7.83 -4.51 12.86
CA LYS A 131 7.93 -3.28 13.67
C LYS A 131 6.77 -2.33 13.39
N ALA A 132 6.38 -2.14 12.13
CA ALA A 132 5.22 -1.34 11.76
C ALA A 132 3.92 -1.89 12.38
N ILE A 133 3.73 -3.21 12.38
CA ILE A 133 2.57 -3.89 12.96
C ILE A 133 2.54 -3.77 14.49
N ILE A 134 3.70 -3.80 15.16
CA ILE A 134 3.79 -3.58 16.61
C ILE A 134 3.29 -2.18 16.98
N LEU A 135 3.66 -1.16 16.17
CA LEU A 135 3.24 0.22 16.40
C LEU A 135 1.76 0.43 16.06
N LYS A 136 1.27 -0.24 15.03
CA LYS A 136 -0.13 -0.14 14.59
C LYS A 136 -0.65 -1.51 14.21
N LYS A 137 -1.38 -2.14 15.11
CA LYS A 137 -1.88 -3.52 14.99
C LYS A 137 -2.82 -3.76 13.82
N ASP A 138 -3.57 -2.74 13.41
CA ASP A 138 -4.52 -2.75 12.29
C ASP A 138 -3.93 -2.20 10.99
N PHE A 139 -2.60 -2.11 10.88
CA PHE A 139 -1.95 -1.53 9.69
C PHE A 139 -2.07 -2.48 8.49
N ARG A 140 -3.17 -2.30 7.74
CA ARG A 140 -3.58 -3.13 6.61
C ARG A 140 -2.44 -3.46 5.64
N SER A 141 -1.70 -2.43 5.20
CA SER A 141 -0.63 -2.61 4.22
C SER A 141 0.54 -3.43 4.78
N ALA A 142 0.96 -3.18 6.03
CA ALA A 142 2.06 -3.91 6.64
C ALA A 142 1.71 -5.39 6.89
N LEU A 143 0.49 -5.67 7.36
CA LEU A 143 -0.01 -7.03 7.56
C LEU A 143 -0.05 -7.82 6.25
N PHE A 144 -0.59 -7.21 5.18
CA PHE A 144 -0.69 -7.89 3.89
C PHE A 144 0.69 -8.11 3.26
N ASN A 145 1.59 -7.09 3.26
CA ASN A 145 2.92 -7.23 2.67
C ASN A 145 3.81 -8.20 3.47
N LEU A 146 3.67 -8.27 4.80
CA LEU A 146 4.35 -9.29 5.60
C LEU A 146 3.89 -10.70 5.20
N ALA A 147 2.58 -10.90 5.06
CA ALA A 147 2.04 -12.20 4.67
C ALA A 147 2.47 -12.61 3.26
N LEU A 148 2.46 -11.67 2.32
CA LEU A 148 2.91 -11.89 0.95
C LEU A 148 4.39 -12.26 0.91
N LEU A 149 5.24 -11.50 1.60
CA LEU A 149 6.68 -11.77 1.71
C LEU A 149 6.97 -13.16 2.28
N LEU A 150 6.23 -13.58 3.32
CA LEU A 150 6.39 -14.91 3.91
C LEU A 150 5.95 -16.01 2.94
N ALA A 151 4.84 -15.82 2.22
CA ALA A 151 4.37 -16.77 1.22
C ALA A 151 5.38 -16.91 0.05
N ASP A 152 5.94 -15.81 -0.43
CA ASP A 152 6.94 -15.78 -1.50
C ASP A 152 8.28 -16.41 -1.09
N GLN A 153 8.58 -16.46 0.22
CA GLN A 153 9.73 -17.16 0.78
C GLN A 153 9.49 -18.65 1.06
N ASP A 154 8.43 -19.26 0.55
CA ASP A 154 8.03 -20.63 0.81
C ASP A 154 7.75 -20.92 2.31
N ARG A 155 7.22 -19.89 3.02
CA ARG A 155 6.82 -19.94 4.44
C ARG A 155 5.32 -19.63 4.62
N PRO A 156 4.42 -20.28 3.82
CA PRO A 156 3.01 -19.91 3.78
C PRO A 156 2.28 -20.10 5.13
N LEU A 157 2.71 -21.06 5.94
CA LEU A 157 2.07 -21.29 7.25
C LEU A 157 2.32 -20.13 8.22
N GLU A 158 3.43 -19.44 8.11
CA GLU A 158 3.71 -18.25 8.93
C GLU A 158 2.91 -17.02 8.45
N ALA A 159 2.50 -17.00 7.19
CA ALA A 159 1.64 -15.94 6.63
C ALA A 159 0.19 -15.98 7.18
N VAL A 160 -0.26 -17.10 7.74
CA VAL A 160 -1.62 -17.25 8.25
C VAL A 160 -1.94 -16.26 9.37
N ALA A 161 -1.04 -16.10 10.34
CA ALA A 161 -1.27 -15.21 11.48
C ALA A 161 -1.44 -13.73 11.08
N PRO A 162 -0.56 -13.11 10.27
CA PRO A 162 -0.78 -11.74 9.80
C PRO A 162 -2.02 -11.60 8.90
N LEU A 163 -2.40 -12.64 8.11
CA LEU A 163 -3.62 -12.60 7.32
C LEU A 163 -4.88 -12.67 8.19
N GLN A 164 -4.89 -13.51 9.22
CA GLN A 164 -6.01 -13.56 10.16
C GLN A 164 -6.17 -12.23 10.90
N GLN A 165 -5.07 -11.62 11.37
CA GLN A 165 -5.09 -10.29 11.98
C GLN A 165 -5.56 -9.21 11.00
N LEU A 166 -5.15 -9.29 9.74
CA LEU A 166 -5.63 -8.39 8.69
C LEU A 166 -7.16 -8.49 8.53
N LEU A 167 -7.69 -9.71 8.45
CA LEU A 167 -9.12 -9.96 8.21
C LEU A 167 -9.99 -9.75 9.46
N GLU A 168 -9.42 -9.74 10.65
CA GLU A 168 -10.09 -9.32 11.87
C GLU A 168 -10.44 -7.82 11.83
N HIS A 169 -9.52 -6.99 11.35
CA HIS A 169 -9.71 -5.53 11.26
C HIS A 169 -10.28 -5.07 9.91
N HIS A 170 -10.03 -5.82 8.84
CA HIS A 170 -10.44 -5.52 7.47
C HIS A 170 -11.07 -6.77 6.83
N PRO A 171 -12.29 -7.15 7.22
CA PRO A 171 -12.91 -8.42 6.84
C PRO A 171 -13.21 -8.56 5.34
N ASP A 172 -13.25 -7.46 4.61
CA ASP A 172 -13.50 -7.36 3.17
C ASP A 172 -12.22 -7.24 2.33
N HIS A 173 -11.03 -7.48 2.92
CA HIS A 173 -9.77 -7.36 2.19
C HIS A 173 -9.58 -8.51 1.20
N VAL A 174 -10.03 -8.31 -0.05
CA VAL A 174 -10.09 -9.32 -1.11
C VAL A 174 -8.77 -10.05 -1.32
N LYS A 175 -7.66 -9.33 -1.49
CA LYS A 175 -6.34 -9.95 -1.70
C LYS A 175 -5.90 -10.81 -0.52
N GLY A 176 -6.23 -10.40 0.71
CA GLY A 176 -5.95 -11.17 1.92
C GLY A 176 -6.78 -12.45 2.00
N LEU A 177 -8.08 -12.37 1.63
CA LEU A 177 -8.96 -13.54 1.57
C LEU A 177 -8.49 -14.54 0.50
N ILE A 178 -8.05 -14.06 -0.67
CA ILE A 178 -7.50 -14.93 -1.72
C ILE A 178 -6.25 -15.64 -1.21
N LEU A 179 -5.26 -14.91 -0.71
CA LEU A 179 -4.01 -15.50 -0.25
C LEU A 179 -4.24 -16.50 0.90
N LEU A 180 -5.14 -16.16 1.84
CA LEU A 180 -5.47 -17.06 2.93
C LEU A 180 -6.18 -18.33 2.43
N GLY A 181 -7.15 -18.19 1.53
CA GLY A 181 -7.83 -19.31 0.89
C GLY A 181 -6.87 -20.23 0.14
N ASP A 182 -5.93 -19.65 -0.61
CA ASP A 182 -4.90 -20.40 -1.35
C ASP A 182 -3.98 -21.19 -0.39
N ILE A 183 -3.59 -20.59 0.75
CA ILE A 183 -2.78 -21.29 1.78
C ILE A 183 -3.57 -22.45 2.38
N TYR A 184 -4.84 -22.25 2.70
CA TYR A 184 -5.69 -23.30 3.25
C TYR A 184 -5.97 -24.41 2.24
N THR A 185 -6.12 -24.08 0.94
CA THR A 185 -6.27 -25.08 -0.13
C THR A 185 -5.01 -25.90 -0.33
N ASN A 186 -3.85 -25.25 -0.46
CA ASN A 186 -2.64 -25.92 -0.95
C ASN A 186 -1.74 -26.47 0.14
N HIS A 187 -1.72 -25.86 1.33
CA HIS A 187 -0.76 -26.19 2.39
C HIS A 187 -1.42 -26.79 3.65
N ILE A 188 -2.55 -26.24 4.10
CA ILE A 188 -3.23 -26.72 5.31
C ILE A 188 -4.22 -27.84 4.99
N ARG A 189 -4.79 -27.80 3.78
CA ARG A 189 -5.78 -28.77 3.30
C ARG A 189 -7.13 -28.71 4.05
N ASP A 190 -7.45 -27.56 4.61
CA ASP A 190 -8.78 -27.25 5.13
C ASP A 190 -9.62 -26.57 4.02
N LEU A 191 -10.25 -27.43 3.22
CA LEU A 191 -11.02 -27.00 2.06
C LEU A 191 -12.31 -26.27 2.45
N ASP A 192 -12.86 -26.50 3.64
CA ASP A 192 -14.07 -25.82 4.12
C ASP A 192 -13.74 -24.36 4.49
N PHE A 193 -12.62 -24.14 5.15
CA PHE A 193 -12.16 -22.77 5.43
C PHE A 193 -11.79 -22.02 4.15
N ALA A 194 -11.08 -22.66 3.22
CA ALA A 194 -10.75 -22.06 1.92
C ALA A 194 -12.00 -21.64 1.16
N GLU A 195 -13.01 -22.53 1.09
CA GLU A 195 -14.32 -22.25 0.49
C GLU A 195 -14.97 -21.00 1.10
N SER A 196 -14.95 -20.89 2.44
CA SER A 196 -15.52 -19.74 3.16
C SER A 196 -14.83 -18.41 2.78
N CYS A 197 -13.51 -18.42 2.57
CA CYS A 197 -12.77 -17.24 2.14
C CYS A 197 -13.24 -16.74 0.77
N TYR A 198 -13.39 -17.66 -0.20
CA TYR A 198 -13.83 -17.28 -1.54
C TYR A 198 -15.30 -16.88 -1.59
N PHE A 199 -16.17 -17.53 -0.80
CA PHE A 199 -17.56 -17.11 -0.68
C PHE A 199 -17.70 -15.68 -0.17
N ARG A 200 -16.94 -15.27 0.86
CA ARG A 200 -16.98 -13.91 1.37
C ARG A 200 -16.63 -12.88 0.29
N ILE A 201 -15.71 -13.19 -0.61
CA ILE A 201 -15.41 -12.31 -1.74
C ILE A 201 -16.61 -12.24 -2.69
N LEU A 202 -17.19 -13.38 -3.02
CA LEU A 202 -18.29 -13.46 -3.99
C LEU A 202 -19.62 -12.91 -3.47
N GLU A 203 -19.81 -12.79 -2.15
CA GLU A 203 -20.95 -12.09 -1.54
C GLU A 203 -20.88 -10.57 -1.81
N SER A 204 -19.68 -9.96 -1.74
CA SER A 204 -19.49 -8.54 -2.01
C SER A 204 -19.26 -8.23 -3.49
N GLU A 205 -18.55 -9.12 -4.18
CA GLU A 205 -18.16 -9.00 -5.59
C GLU A 205 -18.56 -10.27 -6.39
N PRO A 206 -19.85 -10.45 -6.75
CA PRO A 206 -20.29 -11.68 -7.43
C PRO A 206 -19.60 -11.97 -8.77
N GLY A 207 -19.04 -10.93 -9.41
CA GLY A 207 -18.27 -11.02 -10.66
C GLY A 207 -16.78 -11.28 -10.50
N HIS A 208 -16.27 -11.49 -9.28
CA HIS A 208 -14.83 -11.65 -9.06
C HIS A 208 -14.32 -12.99 -9.61
N VAL A 209 -13.73 -12.95 -10.82
CA VAL A 209 -13.35 -14.13 -11.60
C VAL A 209 -12.36 -15.03 -10.87
N GLN A 210 -11.30 -14.47 -10.26
CA GLN A 210 -10.27 -15.26 -9.56
C GLN A 210 -10.85 -16.00 -8.35
N ALA A 211 -11.65 -15.32 -7.52
CA ALA A 211 -12.27 -15.97 -6.36
C ALA A 211 -13.19 -17.11 -6.78
N ARG A 212 -13.99 -16.91 -7.84
CA ARG A 212 -14.85 -17.96 -8.42
C ARG A 212 -14.03 -19.12 -8.96
N HIS A 213 -12.95 -18.85 -9.69
CA HIS A 213 -12.07 -19.90 -10.19
C HIS A 213 -11.48 -20.74 -9.05
N ASN A 214 -10.94 -20.09 -8.01
CA ASN A 214 -10.37 -20.80 -6.87
C ASN A 214 -11.41 -21.61 -6.11
N LEU A 215 -12.65 -21.09 -6.00
CA LEU A 215 -13.78 -21.84 -5.45
C LEU A 215 -14.12 -23.09 -6.27
N CYS A 216 -14.14 -23.00 -7.62
CA CYS A 216 -14.34 -24.18 -8.48
C CYS A 216 -13.24 -25.23 -8.23
N VAL A 217 -11.98 -24.82 -8.06
CA VAL A 217 -10.85 -25.71 -7.75
C VAL A 217 -11.09 -26.42 -6.40
N VAL A 218 -11.50 -25.69 -5.37
CA VAL A 218 -11.84 -26.26 -4.05
C VAL A 218 -12.95 -27.29 -4.18
N TRP A 219 -13.99 -27.04 -4.95
CA TRP A 219 -15.08 -28.02 -5.15
C TRP A 219 -14.64 -29.27 -5.92
N VAL A 220 -13.71 -29.14 -6.88
CA VAL A 220 -13.10 -30.30 -7.53
C VAL A 220 -12.33 -31.15 -6.50
N GLU A 221 -11.52 -30.52 -5.65
CA GLU A 221 -10.75 -31.22 -4.61
C GLU A 221 -11.63 -31.86 -3.52
N LYS A 222 -12.81 -31.28 -3.25
CA LYS A 222 -13.83 -31.86 -2.36
C LYS A 222 -14.65 -32.97 -3.03
N GLY A 223 -14.45 -33.24 -4.32
CA GLY A 223 -15.24 -34.21 -5.10
C GLY A 223 -16.66 -33.75 -5.45
N GLN A 224 -16.95 -32.45 -5.28
CA GLN A 224 -18.27 -31.85 -5.59
C GLN A 224 -18.32 -31.46 -7.09
N LEU A 225 -18.22 -32.44 -7.96
CA LEU A 225 -18.00 -32.23 -9.40
C LEU A 225 -19.15 -31.49 -10.10
N GLU A 226 -20.43 -31.71 -9.70
CA GLU A 226 -21.58 -31.01 -10.27
C GLU A 226 -21.52 -29.48 -9.94
N ALA A 227 -21.20 -29.13 -8.69
CA ALA A 227 -21.05 -27.76 -8.28
C ALA A 227 -19.84 -27.08 -9.00
N ALA A 228 -18.74 -27.81 -9.13
CA ALA A 228 -17.54 -27.33 -9.85
C ALA A 228 -17.86 -27.09 -11.35
N GLN A 229 -18.60 -27.99 -12.01
CA GLN A 229 -19.00 -27.82 -13.40
C GLN A 229 -19.85 -26.56 -13.58
N THR A 230 -20.91 -26.41 -12.79
CA THR A 230 -21.79 -25.22 -12.83
C THR A 230 -20.99 -23.93 -12.60
N CYS A 231 -20.04 -23.95 -11.65
CA CYS A 231 -19.16 -22.83 -11.36
C CYS A 231 -18.29 -22.44 -12.56
N LEU A 232 -17.70 -23.39 -13.26
CA LEU A 232 -16.88 -23.15 -14.45
C LEU A 232 -17.71 -22.59 -15.62
N GLU A 233 -18.94 -23.05 -15.80
CA GLU A 233 -19.87 -22.51 -16.80
C GLU A 233 -20.16 -21.02 -16.57
N VAL A 234 -20.35 -20.61 -15.31
CA VAL A 234 -20.51 -19.19 -14.96
C VAL A 234 -19.27 -18.36 -15.27
N ILE A 235 -18.06 -18.89 -15.05
CA ILE A 235 -16.82 -18.20 -15.43
C ILE A 235 -16.78 -17.97 -16.94
N CYS A 236 -17.11 -18.98 -17.73
CA CYS A 236 -17.17 -18.83 -19.19
C CYS A 236 -18.12 -17.71 -19.61
N LEU A 237 -19.32 -17.63 -19.00
CA LEU A 237 -20.28 -16.57 -19.29
C LEU A 237 -19.77 -15.18 -18.89
N LEU A 238 -19.10 -15.04 -17.73
CA LEU A 238 -18.51 -13.78 -17.30
C LEU A 238 -17.41 -13.29 -18.24
N LEU A 239 -16.55 -14.21 -18.71
CA LEU A 239 -15.48 -13.85 -19.64
C LEU A 239 -16.02 -13.45 -21.03
N PHE A 240 -17.08 -14.09 -21.52
CA PHE A 240 -17.74 -13.70 -22.77
C PHE A 240 -18.39 -12.31 -22.68
N SER A 241 -18.96 -11.95 -21.52
CA SER A 241 -19.58 -10.62 -21.32
C SER A 241 -18.56 -9.46 -21.23
N ILE A 242 -17.30 -9.75 -20.94
CA ILE A 242 -16.22 -8.75 -20.89
C ILE A 242 -15.59 -8.52 -22.28
N LEU A 243 -15.70 -9.51 -23.18
CA LEU A 243 -15.11 -9.47 -24.52
C LEU A 243 -16.10 -8.99 -25.61
N SER A 244 -17.37 -8.83 -25.28
CA SER A 244 -18.44 -8.29 -26.15
C SER A 244 -18.71 -6.83 -25.86
#